data_2d6d6972dfeb5f6cd1d12bb8e79a90bd
#
_entry.id   2d6d6972dfeb5f6cd1d12bb8e79a90bd
#
_cell.length_a   1.000
_cell.length_b   1.000
_cell.length_c   1.000
_cell.angle_alpha   90.00
_cell.angle_beta   90.00
_cell.angle_gamma   90.00
#
_symmetry.space_group_name_H-M   'P 1'
#
loop_
_entity.id
_entity.type
_entity.pdbx_description
1 polymer ?
#
loop_
_entity_poly.entity_id
_entity_poly.type
_entity_poly.pdbx_seq_one_letter_code
_entity_poly.pdbx_strand_id
1 'polypeptide(L)'
;MRILFIAPSYYSHIGGVEYVVKSVAERLAKAGHEVTVVAGELNTDKPYEEVVNGVRVVRWPIWSPGNAYHIPRKRGELGKFSKELAREVDVVHVHSVHSIFTVYAGLVIASSSISPRIVITPHYHGTGHTFVRRVLWIFWRRRVAELLKRASAVHAVSKREALILASHYPEIESKIVVIPSGVDEGVLSYRWQGRSSNYIIYAGRIEKYKRLELAVDVAKELNLKLLILGKGPYKEKLVRYASKVYRGGVEFLEPQPRQKYLELVSRARYAINPSKHEAFSIFTAEALAIGTPAIISREIAENLEARAKPLVKDLVVVEKAPIKTWSEILLTYVEELYKVKEKAVNSKSDGKR
;
A
#
# COMPACT_ATOMS: atom_id res chain seq x y z
N MET A 1 -16.36 -10.17 14.29
CA MET A 1 -15.01 -10.82 14.31
C MET A 1 -14.04 -9.95 15.06
N ARG A 2 -13.07 -10.59 15.74
CA ARG A 2 -11.91 -9.92 16.32
C ARG A 2 -10.74 -10.02 15.33
N ILE A 3 -10.18 -8.89 14.92
CA ILE A 3 -9.20 -8.81 13.84
C ILE A 3 -7.95 -8.07 14.33
N LEU A 4 -6.79 -8.71 14.18
CA LEU A 4 -5.49 -8.14 14.50
C LEU A 4 -4.73 -7.78 13.21
N PHE A 5 -4.43 -6.49 13.03
CA PHE A 5 -3.52 -6.03 12.00
C PHE A 5 -2.09 -5.90 12.53
N ILE A 6 -1.13 -6.39 11.78
CA ILE A 6 0.31 -6.15 12.02
C ILE A 6 0.82 -5.29 10.87
N ALA A 7 1.22 -4.06 11.15
CA ALA A 7 1.62 -3.07 10.14
C ALA A 7 3.00 -2.46 10.43
N PRO A 8 3.76 -2.03 9.40
CA PRO A 8 5.07 -1.39 9.61
C PRO A 8 4.97 -0.09 10.43
N SER A 9 3.93 0.68 10.20
CA SER A 9 3.51 1.88 10.94
C SER A 9 2.01 2.12 10.72
N TYR A 10 1.44 3.08 11.44
CA TYR A 10 0.01 3.42 11.33
C TYR A 10 -0.17 4.94 11.31
N TYR A 11 -1.38 5.42 10.99
CA TYR A 11 -1.74 6.83 11.07
C TYR A 11 -1.35 7.39 12.47
N SER A 12 -0.66 8.53 12.61
CA SER A 12 -0.45 9.70 11.71
C SER A 12 0.74 9.60 10.71
N HIS A 13 1.45 8.48 10.64
CA HIS A 13 2.46 8.33 9.59
C HIS A 13 1.80 8.31 8.21
N ILE A 14 2.41 8.99 7.23
CA ILE A 14 1.88 9.13 5.88
C ILE A 14 2.64 8.21 4.92
N GLY A 15 1.95 7.21 4.39
CA GLY A 15 2.47 6.28 3.39
C GLY A 15 1.35 5.45 2.77
N GLY A 16 1.65 4.73 1.69
CA GLY A 16 0.64 3.93 0.99
C GLY A 16 0.12 2.75 1.81
N VAL A 17 1.00 2.06 2.54
CA VAL A 17 0.63 0.93 3.40
C VAL A 17 -0.21 1.41 4.58
N GLU A 18 0.22 2.49 5.23
CA GLU A 18 -0.47 3.11 6.36
C GLU A 18 -1.89 3.57 5.97
N TYR A 19 -2.02 4.14 4.76
CA TYR A 19 -3.32 4.53 4.21
C TYR A 19 -4.23 3.32 4.01
N VAL A 20 -3.72 2.23 3.44
CA VAL A 20 -4.49 1.00 3.23
C VAL A 20 -4.94 0.40 4.57
N VAL A 21 -4.01 0.22 5.51
CA VAL A 21 -4.33 -0.36 6.84
C VAL A 21 -5.37 0.49 7.56
N LYS A 22 -5.18 1.82 7.60
CA LYS A 22 -6.14 2.76 8.19
C LYS A 22 -7.52 2.62 7.54
N SER A 23 -7.57 2.65 6.20
CA SER A 23 -8.82 2.63 5.46
C SER A 23 -9.64 1.36 5.69
N VAL A 24 -8.97 0.20 5.78
CA VAL A 24 -9.63 -1.08 6.05
C VAL A 24 -9.98 -1.21 7.55
N ALA A 25 -9.04 -0.93 8.45
CA ALA A 25 -9.23 -1.10 9.89
C ALA A 25 -10.38 -0.24 10.45
N GLU A 26 -10.42 1.05 10.07
CA GLU A 26 -11.48 1.97 10.54
C GLU A 26 -12.86 1.61 9.99
N ARG A 27 -12.94 1.11 8.75
CA ARG A 27 -14.22 0.67 8.18
C ARG A 27 -14.71 -0.63 8.78
N LEU A 28 -13.81 -1.57 9.08
CA LEU A 28 -14.15 -2.79 9.80
C LEU A 28 -14.64 -2.46 11.21
N ALA A 29 -13.99 -1.55 11.93
CA ALA A 29 -14.44 -1.09 13.24
C ALA A 29 -15.85 -0.45 13.16
N LYS A 30 -16.10 0.42 12.17
CA LYS A 30 -17.43 0.99 11.91
C LYS A 30 -18.48 -0.06 11.55
N ALA A 31 -18.08 -1.17 10.92
CA ALA A 31 -18.96 -2.29 10.61
C ALA A 31 -19.21 -3.24 11.81
N GLY A 32 -18.77 -2.86 13.01
CA GLY A 32 -19.00 -3.61 14.25
C GLY A 32 -18.00 -4.74 14.52
N HIS A 33 -16.86 -4.75 13.85
CA HIS A 33 -15.76 -5.67 14.17
C HIS A 33 -14.87 -5.06 15.26
N GLU A 34 -14.32 -5.90 16.14
CA GLU A 34 -13.29 -5.50 17.10
C GLU A 34 -11.93 -5.54 16.41
N VAL A 35 -11.30 -4.36 16.24
CA VAL A 35 -10.09 -4.21 15.45
C VAL A 35 -8.95 -3.69 16.30
N THR A 36 -7.84 -4.44 16.33
CA THR A 36 -6.57 -4.03 16.93
C THR A 36 -5.50 -3.91 15.86
N VAL A 37 -4.71 -2.84 15.88
CA VAL A 37 -3.53 -2.65 15.03
C VAL A 37 -2.29 -2.61 15.90
N VAL A 38 -1.33 -3.50 15.65
CA VAL A 38 0.02 -3.42 16.24
C VAL A 38 0.95 -2.87 15.17
N ALA A 39 1.52 -1.69 15.44
CA ALA A 39 2.30 -0.94 14.46
C ALA A 39 3.62 -0.43 15.05
N GLY A 40 4.65 -0.35 14.21
CA GLY A 40 5.92 0.25 14.59
C GLY A 40 5.83 1.76 14.81
N GLU A 41 6.54 2.27 15.84
CA GLU A 41 6.62 3.69 16.19
C GLU A 41 8.08 4.10 16.44
N LEU A 42 8.51 5.20 15.81
CA LEU A 42 9.90 5.65 15.87
C LEU A 42 10.24 6.40 17.17
N ASN A 43 9.31 7.23 17.63
CA ASN A 43 9.55 8.22 18.67
C ASN A 43 9.10 7.74 20.06
N THR A 44 9.27 6.44 20.33
CA THR A 44 8.96 5.87 21.64
C THR A 44 10.01 4.83 22.05
N ASP A 45 10.25 4.71 23.35
CA ASP A 45 11.13 3.70 23.93
C ASP A 45 10.35 2.53 24.56
N LYS A 46 9.05 2.72 24.79
CA LYS A 46 8.15 1.71 25.36
C LYS A 46 6.89 1.59 24.50
N PRO A 47 6.30 0.39 24.42
CA PRO A 47 4.98 0.24 23.81
C PRO A 47 3.94 1.09 24.56
N TYR A 48 2.99 1.64 23.81
CA TYR A 48 1.81 2.30 24.37
C TYR A 48 0.59 2.04 23.51
N GLU A 49 -0.59 2.27 24.08
CA GLU A 49 -1.87 2.04 23.44
C GLU A 49 -2.67 3.32 23.33
N GLU A 50 -3.42 3.44 22.26
CA GLU A 50 -4.37 4.52 22.01
C GLU A 50 -5.58 3.99 21.21
N VAL A 51 -6.65 4.77 21.17
CA VAL A 51 -7.79 4.48 20.29
C VAL A 51 -7.88 5.56 19.22
N VAL A 52 -7.83 5.15 17.97
CA VAL A 52 -7.89 6.05 16.81
C VAL A 52 -9.08 5.65 15.96
N ASN A 53 -10.10 6.50 15.89
CA ASN A 53 -11.31 6.29 15.08
C ASN A 53 -11.99 4.91 15.31
N GLY A 54 -12.05 4.47 16.55
CA GLY A 54 -12.66 3.18 16.95
C GLY A 54 -11.74 1.97 16.82
N VAL A 55 -10.49 2.15 16.42
CA VAL A 55 -9.47 1.11 16.31
C VAL A 55 -8.54 1.18 17.51
N ARG A 56 -8.32 0.07 18.22
CA ARG A 56 -7.27 -0.05 19.24
C ARG A 56 -5.91 -0.12 18.56
N VAL A 57 -5.01 0.80 18.86
CA VAL A 57 -3.68 0.90 18.25
C VAL A 57 -2.62 0.69 19.30
N VAL A 58 -1.78 -0.31 19.12
CA VAL A 58 -0.59 -0.57 19.93
C VAL A 58 0.63 -0.09 19.17
N ARG A 59 1.27 0.96 19.67
CA ARG A 59 2.50 1.53 19.13
C ARG A 59 3.70 0.82 19.74
N TRP A 60 4.49 0.18 18.89
CA TRP A 60 5.66 -0.59 19.32
C TRP A 60 6.96 0.10 18.91
N PRO A 61 7.95 0.26 19.84
CA PRO A 61 9.22 0.92 19.52
C PRO A 61 9.98 0.18 18.42
N ILE A 62 10.40 0.93 17.40
CA ILE A 62 11.21 0.44 16.30
C ILE A 62 12.44 1.32 16.07
N TRP A 63 13.41 0.76 15.37
CA TRP A 63 14.48 1.47 14.71
C TRP A 63 14.31 1.35 13.19
N SER A 64 14.30 2.46 12.46
CA SER A 64 14.00 2.46 11.03
C SER A 64 14.99 3.34 10.25
N PRO A 65 16.21 2.85 9.98
CA PRO A 65 17.24 3.60 9.27
C PRO A 65 16.76 3.96 7.87
N GLY A 66 16.78 5.27 7.56
CA GLY A 66 16.29 5.79 6.29
C GLY A 66 14.80 5.50 6.03
N ASN A 67 13.98 5.44 7.08
CA ASN A 67 12.56 5.07 7.03
C ASN A 67 12.29 3.74 6.30
N ALA A 68 13.20 2.78 6.46
CA ALA A 68 13.11 1.45 5.86
C ALA A 68 13.36 0.35 6.90
N TYR A 69 12.92 -0.85 6.58
CA TYR A 69 13.12 -2.08 7.34
C TYR A 69 12.35 -2.21 8.66
N HIS A 70 11.98 -1.14 9.36
CA HIS A 70 11.20 -1.16 10.62
C HIS A 70 11.64 -2.29 11.54
N ILE A 71 12.82 -2.15 12.15
CA ILE A 71 13.43 -3.17 13.00
C ILE A 71 12.81 -3.06 14.40
N PRO A 72 12.12 -4.08 14.95
CA PRO A 72 11.51 -3.99 16.25
C PRO A 72 12.58 -3.93 17.35
N ARG A 73 12.44 -2.98 18.27
CA ARG A 73 13.09 -3.03 19.57
C ARG A 73 12.34 -4.04 20.46
N LYS A 74 12.99 -4.56 21.51
CA LYS A 74 12.36 -5.51 22.45
C LYS A 74 11.69 -6.71 21.78
N ARG A 75 12.41 -7.34 20.84
CA ARG A 75 11.87 -8.41 19.97
C ARG A 75 11.22 -9.55 20.76
N GLY A 76 11.83 -9.99 21.89
CA GLY A 76 11.28 -11.07 22.71
C GLY A 76 9.93 -10.70 23.34
N GLU A 77 9.77 -9.46 23.80
CA GLU A 77 8.52 -8.95 24.36
C GLU A 77 7.46 -8.84 23.24
N LEU A 78 7.83 -8.29 22.07
CA LEU A 78 6.94 -8.24 20.89
C LEU A 78 6.42 -9.63 20.51
N GLY A 79 7.31 -10.63 20.51
CA GLY A 79 6.93 -12.00 20.17
C GLY A 79 5.92 -12.60 21.17
N LYS A 80 6.12 -12.40 22.47
CA LYS A 80 5.18 -12.83 23.52
C LYS A 80 3.84 -12.10 23.35
N PHE A 81 3.86 -10.79 23.30
CA PHE A 81 2.69 -9.94 23.14
C PHE A 81 1.86 -10.28 21.88
N SER A 82 2.53 -10.46 20.74
CA SER A 82 1.86 -10.83 19.49
C SER A 82 1.18 -12.21 19.59
N LYS A 83 1.78 -13.18 20.29
CA LYS A 83 1.16 -14.49 20.54
C LYS A 83 -0.04 -14.40 21.46
N GLU A 84 0.04 -13.59 22.50
CA GLU A 84 -1.07 -13.37 23.43
C GLU A 84 -2.27 -12.77 22.71
N LEU A 85 -2.08 -11.70 21.94
CA LEU A 85 -3.16 -11.12 21.14
C LEU A 85 -3.72 -12.11 20.10
N ALA A 86 -2.87 -12.90 19.46
CA ALA A 86 -3.31 -13.85 18.45
C ALA A 86 -4.21 -14.98 18.97
N ARG A 87 -4.18 -15.26 20.30
CA ARG A 87 -5.09 -16.24 20.94
C ARG A 87 -6.53 -15.74 21.04
N GLU A 88 -6.70 -14.43 21.02
CA GLU A 88 -7.98 -13.77 21.27
C GLU A 88 -8.68 -13.32 19.99
N VAL A 89 -8.05 -13.51 18.82
CA VAL A 89 -8.58 -13.01 17.54
C VAL A 89 -8.92 -14.13 16.57
N ASP A 90 -9.89 -13.85 15.71
CA ASP A 90 -10.32 -14.74 14.66
C ASP A 90 -9.38 -14.67 13.43
N VAL A 91 -8.84 -13.47 13.17
CA VAL A 91 -8.01 -13.16 12.00
C VAL A 91 -6.78 -12.36 12.41
N VAL A 92 -5.63 -12.74 11.87
CA VAL A 92 -4.40 -11.94 11.88
C VAL A 92 -4.07 -11.51 10.46
N HIS A 93 -4.02 -10.21 10.20
CA HIS A 93 -3.71 -9.66 8.90
C HIS A 93 -2.36 -8.92 8.93
N VAL A 94 -1.35 -9.48 8.27
CA VAL A 94 0.01 -8.94 8.22
C VAL A 94 0.19 -8.10 6.95
N HIS A 95 0.61 -6.85 7.11
CA HIS A 95 0.87 -5.93 5.99
C HIS A 95 2.36 -5.66 5.80
N SER A 96 2.81 -5.69 4.54
CA SER A 96 4.17 -5.42 4.08
C SER A 96 5.23 -6.47 4.48
N VAL A 97 5.73 -7.18 3.48
CA VAL A 97 6.86 -8.11 3.64
C VAL A 97 8.22 -7.44 3.62
N HIS A 98 8.27 -6.13 3.38
CA HIS A 98 9.50 -5.33 3.38
C HIS A 98 9.90 -4.83 4.77
N SER A 99 9.06 -5.03 5.78
CA SER A 99 9.27 -4.66 7.17
C SER A 99 9.73 -5.85 8.00
N ILE A 100 10.84 -5.71 8.73
CA ILE A 100 11.31 -6.76 9.65
C ILE A 100 10.32 -6.95 10.79
N PHE A 101 9.71 -5.86 11.26
CA PHE A 101 8.71 -5.87 12.32
C PHE A 101 7.53 -6.79 11.96
N THR A 102 6.94 -6.60 10.80
CA THR A 102 5.73 -7.34 10.38
C THR A 102 6.02 -8.79 10.08
N VAL A 103 7.12 -9.08 9.38
CA VAL A 103 7.52 -10.47 9.08
C VAL A 103 7.90 -11.22 10.35
N TYR A 104 8.60 -10.58 11.29
CA TYR A 104 8.95 -11.18 12.56
C TYR A 104 7.70 -11.53 13.39
N ALA A 105 6.81 -10.57 13.62
CA ALA A 105 5.58 -10.79 14.38
C ALA A 105 4.68 -11.84 13.70
N GLY A 106 4.53 -11.76 12.38
CA GLY A 106 3.78 -12.75 11.61
C GLY A 106 4.34 -14.16 11.70
N LEU A 107 5.67 -14.35 11.60
CA LEU A 107 6.32 -15.66 11.76
C LEU A 107 6.16 -16.21 13.18
N VAL A 108 6.30 -15.37 14.19
CA VAL A 108 6.13 -15.78 15.59
C VAL A 108 4.71 -16.30 15.85
N ILE A 109 3.69 -15.65 15.29
CA ILE A 109 2.29 -16.10 15.38
C ILE A 109 2.12 -17.39 14.57
N ALA A 110 2.54 -17.40 13.32
CA ALA A 110 2.35 -18.54 12.40
C ALA A 110 3.12 -19.81 12.81
N SER A 111 4.15 -19.69 13.65
CA SER A 111 4.92 -20.82 14.20
C SER A 111 4.41 -21.29 15.55
N SER A 112 3.38 -20.68 16.09
CA SER A 112 2.77 -21.09 17.35
C SER A 112 1.67 -22.13 17.13
N SER A 113 1.22 -22.78 18.22
CA SER A 113 0.07 -23.72 18.20
C SER A 113 -1.28 -23.01 18.11
N ILE A 114 -1.29 -21.67 18.01
CA ILE A 114 -2.48 -20.84 17.90
C ILE A 114 -2.93 -20.87 16.43
N SER A 115 -4.24 -20.93 16.18
CA SER A 115 -4.79 -21.13 14.84
C SER A 115 -5.75 -20.01 14.39
N PRO A 116 -5.40 -18.71 14.52
CA PRO A 116 -6.19 -17.69 13.85
C PRO A 116 -6.03 -17.85 12.33
N ARG A 117 -6.99 -17.34 11.56
CA ARG A 117 -6.79 -17.23 10.11
C ARG A 117 -5.72 -16.18 9.82
N ILE A 118 -4.64 -16.59 9.15
CA ILE A 118 -3.52 -15.68 8.82
C ILE A 118 -3.67 -15.21 7.37
N VAL A 119 -3.83 -13.90 7.21
CA VAL A 119 -3.88 -13.22 5.90
C VAL A 119 -2.63 -12.34 5.77
N ILE A 120 -2.04 -12.28 4.60
CA ILE A 120 -0.87 -11.43 4.34
C ILE A 120 -1.15 -10.58 3.11
N THR A 121 -1.02 -9.25 3.26
CA THR A 121 -0.91 -8.31 2.14
C THR A 121 0.55 -7.89 1.98
N PRO A 122 1.28 -8.46 1.03
CA PRO A 122 2.73 -8.27 0.91
C PRO A 122 3.13 -6.85 0.52
N HIS A 123 2.33 -6.13 -0.25
CA HIS A 123 2.70 -4.90 -0.95
C HIS A 123 4.01 -5.08 -1.73
N TYR A 124 4.03 -6.17 -2.52
CA TYR A 124 5.24 -6.70 -3.14
C TYR A 124 5.47 -6.14 -4.53
N HIS A 125 6.65 -5.60 -4.77
CA HIS A 125 7.07 -5.04 -6.06
C HIS A 125 8.30 -5.75 -6.65
N GLY A 126 8.61 -6.95 -6.18
CA GLY A 126 9.61 -7.86 -6.76
C GLY A 126 10.98 -7.81 -6.10
N THR A 127 11.58 -6.64 -5.84
CA THR A 127 12.96 -6.53 -5.35
C THR A 127 13.23 -5.22 -4.62
N GLY A 128 14.42 -5.08 -4.04
CA GLY A 128 14.87 -3.83 -3.44
C GLY A 128 15.25 -2.76 -4.48
N HIS A 129 14.97 -1.48 -4.19
CA HIS A 129 15.19 -0.36 -5.09
C HIS A 129 16.66 0.06 -5.27
N THR A 130 17.60 -0.47 -4.47
CA THR A 130 19.04 -0.20 -4.59
C THR A 130 19.82 -1.51 -4.65
N PHE A 131 21.07 -1.46 -5.13
CA PHE A 131 21.93 -2.65 -5.22
C PHE A 131 22.07 -3.34 -3.85
N VAL A 132 22.39 -2.60 -2.79
CA VAL A 132 22.50 -3.14 -1.42
C VAL A 132 21.19 -3.77 -0.97
N ARG A 133 20.06 -3.11 -1.20
CA ARG A 133 18.74 -3.65 -0.86
C ARG A 133 18.40 -4.92 -1.65
N ARG A 134 18.87 -5.05 -2.90
CA ARG A 134 18.70 -6.29 -3.69
C ARG A 134 19.48 -7.44 -3.09
N VAL A 135 20.74 -7.22 -2.68
CA VAL A 135 21.56 -8.26 -2.03
C VAL A 135 20.92 -8.69 -0.71
N LEU A 136 20.56 -7.73 0.15
CA LEU A 136 19.88 -8.04 1.41
C LEU A 136 18.54 -8.79 1.18
N TRP A 137 17.85 -8.48 0.09
CA TRP A 137 16.60 -9.14 -0.28
C TRP A 137 16.78 -10.63 -0.57
N ILE A 138 17.90 -11.06 -1.17
CA ILE A 138 18.19 -12.47 -1.45
C ILE A 138 18.12 -13.31 -0.16
N PHE A 139 18.65 -12.81 0.94
CA PHE A 139 18.58 -13.47 2.25
C PHE A 139 17.21 -13.34 2.90
N TRP A 140 16.62 -12.14 2.81
CA TRP A 140 15.34 -11.84 3.43
C TRP A 140 14.16 -12.60 2.80
N ARG A 141 14.20 -12.83 1.50
CA ARG A 141 13.15 -13.56 0.78
C ARG A 141 12.84 -14.95 1.33
N ARG A 142 13.81 -15.61 1.97
CA ARG A 142 13.59 -16.91 2.62
C ARG A 142 12.61 -16.80 3.79
N ARG A 143 12.74 -15.76 4.61
CA ARG A 143 11.81 -15.50 5.73
C ARG A 143 10.43 -15.08 5.23
N VAL A 144 10.40 -14.31 4.14
CA VAL A 144 9.14 -13.96 3.48
C VAL A 144 8.45 -15.20 2.93
N ALA A 145 9.17 -16.09 2.22
CA ALA A 145 8.63 -17.35 1.74
C ALA A 145 8.06 -18.22 2.86
N GLU A 146 8.78 -18.34 3.98
CA GLU A 146 8.32 -19.07 5.16
C GLU A 146 7.00 -18.52 5.70
N LEU A 147 6.87 -17.19 5.81
CA LEU A 147 5.65 -16.54 6.26
C LEU A 147 4.50 -16.76 5.28
N LEU A 148 4.74 -16.52 3.98
CA LEU A 148 3.73 -16.69 2.92
C LEU A 148 3.21 -18.14 2.84
N LYS A 149 4.07 -19.14 2.99
CA LYS A 149 3.68 -20.56 3.02
C LYS A 149 2.72 -20.90 4.16
N ARG A 150 2.86 -20.22 5.31
CA ARG A 150 2.01 -20.43 6.49
C ARG A 150 0.70 -19.63 6.44
N ALA A 151 0.55 -18.72 5.48
CA ALA A 151 -0.67 -17.95 5.31
C ALA A 151 -1.85 -18.82 4.89
N SER A 152 -3.05 -18.48 5.38
CA SER A 152 -4.33 -19.03 4.89
C SER A 152 -4.74 -18.39 3.57
N ALA A 153 -4.42 -17.10 3.37
CA ALA A 153 -4.61 -16.36 2.14
C ALA A 153 -3.50 -15.31 1.97
N VAL A 154 -3.12 -15.03 0.72
CA VAL A 154 -2.18 -13.97 0.34
C VAL A 154 -2.93 -12.97 -0.51
N HIS A 155 -3.12 -11.76 -0.01
CA HIS A 155 -3.86 -10.71 -0.69
C HIS A 155 -2.93 -9.89 -1.57
N ALA A 156 -3.13 -9.90 -2.87
CA ALA A 156 -2.46 -9.04 -3.83
C ALA A 156 -3.31 -7.82 -4.17
N VAL A 157 -2.73 -6.62 -4.14
CA VAL A 157 -3.46 -5.36 -4.42
C VAL A 157 -3.54 -5.03 -5.91
N SER A 158 -2.98 -5.88 -6.78
CA SER A 158 -3.12 -5.81 -8.23
C SER A 158 -2.86 -7.17 -8.87
N LYS A 159 -3.38 -7.38 -10.09
CA LYS A 159 -3.09 -8.60 -10.88
C LYS A 159 -1.59 -8.76 -11.14
N ARG A 160 -0.89 -7.65 -11.37
CA ARG A 160 0.56 -7.66 -11.58
C ARG A 160 1.32 -8.10 -10.31
N GLU A 161 0.93 -7.62 -9.13
CA GLU A 161 1.51 -8.13 -7.86
C GLU A 161 1.28 -9.63 -7.72
N ALA A 162 0.08 -10.12 -8.02
CA ALA A 162 -0.24 -11.55 -7.99
C ALA A 162 0.67 -12.38 -8.91
N LEU A 163 0.89 -11.92 -10.16
CA LEU A 163 1.78 -12.59 -11.11
C LEU A 163 3.24 -12.60 -10.62
N ILE A 164 3.72 -11.50 -10.05
CA ILE A 164 5.08 -11.43 -9.49
C ILE A 164 5.21 -12.36 -8.28
N LEU A 165 4.19 -12.41 -7.41
CA LEU A 165 4.16 -13.32 -6.26
C LEU A 165 4.17 -14.78 -6.70
N ALA A 166 3.31 -15.17 -7.64
CA ALA A 166 3.26 -16.54 -8.17
C ALA A 166 4.58 -16.95 -8.84
N SER A 167 5.20 -16.04 -9.60
CA SER A 167 6.50 -16.29 -10.23
C SER A 167 7.65 -16.48 -9.22
N HIS A 168 7.67 -15.69 -8.14
CA HIS A 168 8.74 -15.73 -7.15
C HIS A 168 8.50 -16.75 -6.02
N TYR A 169 7.25 -17.12 -5.78
CA TYR A 169 6.80 -18.03 -4.72
C TYR A 169 5.70 -18.96 -5.27
N PRO A 170 6.00 -19.85 -6.21
CA PRO A 170 4.97 -20.66 -6.88
C PRO A 170 4.14 -21.54 -5.91
N GLU A 171 4.71 -21.88 -4.76
CA GLU A 171 4.05 -22.66 -3.73
C GLU A 171 2.85 -21.97 -3.05
N ILE A 172 2.65 -20.67 -3.26
CA ILE A 172 1.52 -19.93 -2.69
C ILE A 172 0.46 -19.53 -3.72
N GLU A 173 0.63 -19.90 -4.99
CA GLU A 173 -0.24 -19.45 -6.08
C GLU A 173 -1.72 -19.71 -5.80
N SER A 174 -2.07 -20.90 -5.28
CA SER A 174 -3.44 -21.27 -4.92
C SER A 174 -4.05 -20.48 -3.76
N LYS A 175 -3.22 -19.70 -3.02
CA LYS A 175 -3.64 -18.88 -1.90
C LYS A 175 -3.78 -17.41 -2.26
N ILE A 176 -3.38 -17.01 -3.48
CA ILE A 176 -3.40 -15.63 -3.89
C ILE A 176 -4.83 -15.20 -4.21
N VAL A 177 -5.27 -14.14 -3.55
CA VAL A 177 -6.56 -13.47 -3.77
C VAL A 177 -6.27 -12.05 -4.22
N VAL A 178 -6.82 -11.63 -5.35
CA VAL A 178 -6.59 -10.29 -5.90
C VAL A 178 -7.77 -9.39 -5.57
N ILE A 179 -7.53 -8.39 -4.72
CA ILE A 179 -8.50 -7.34 -4.41
C ILE A 179 -7.77 -6.00 -4.53
N PRO A 180 -8.04 -5.18 -5.54
CA PRO A 180 -7.41 -3.88 -5.69
C PRO A 180 -7.70 -2.97 -4.49
N SER A 181 -6.75 -2.08 -4.19
CA SER A 181 -6.97 -1.06 -3.17
C SER A 181 -8.07 -0.08 -3.61
N GLY A 182 -8.85 0.40 -2.66
CA GLY A 182 -9.90 1.39 -2.92
C GLY A 182 -9.40 2.82 -2.75
N VAL A 183 -10.29 3.76 -3.08
CA VAL A 183 -10.16 5.17 -2.72
C VAL A 183 -11.19 5.54 -1.65
N ASP A 184 -10.94 6.63 -0.93
CA ASP A 184 -11.89 7.15 0.06
C ASP A 184 -13.13 7.72 -0.64
N GLU A 185 -14.31 7.50 -0.07
CA GLU A 185 -15.59 7.96 -0.62
C GLU A 185 -15.64 9.49 -0.81
N GLY A 186 -14.95 10.23 0.06
CA GLY A 186 -14.82 11.69 -0.04
C GLY A 186 -14.14 12.16 -1.32
N VAL A 187 -13.37 11.28 -2.00
CA VAL A 187 -12.78 11.59 -3.31
C VAL A 187 -13.86 11.82 -4.37
N LEU A 188 -14.95 11.06 -4.29
CA LEU A 188 -16.04 11.13 -5.27
C LEU A 188 -16.88 12.41 -5.19
N SER A 189 -16.71 13.23 -4.16
CA SER A 189 -17.34 14.56 -4.09
C SER A 189 -16.65 15.60 -4.98
N TYR A 190 -15.42 15.30 -5.44
CA TYR A 190 -14.69 16.16 -6.36
C TYR A 190 -14.96 15.77 -7.81
N ARG A 191 -14.84 16.76 -8.71
CA ARG A 191 -14.97 16.58 -10.17
C ARG A 191 -13.85 17.33 -10.86
N TRP A 192 -13.30 16.72 -11.89
CA TRP A 192 -12.25 17.34 -12.70
C TRP A 192 -12.71 18.63 -13.38
N GLN A 193 -11.93 19.68 -13.20
CA GLN A 193 -12.13 21.03 -13.75
C GLN A 193 -10.89 21.55 -14.50
N GLY A 194 -9.86 20.72 -14.64
CA GLY A 194 -8.53 21.13 -15.09
C GLY A 194 -8.31 21.21 -16.60
N ARG A 195 -9.36 21.17 -17.45
CA ARG A 195 -9.20 21.15 -18.92
C ARG A 195 -8.36 22.31 -19.45
N SER A 196 -8.52 23.52 -18.93
CA SER A 196 -7.77 24.74 -19.30
C SER A 196 -6.66 25.07 -18.30
N SER A 197 -6.35 24.18 -17.37
CA SER A 197 -5.32 24.41 -16.36
C SER A 197 -3.93 24.49 -16.98
N ASN A 198 -3.08 25.31 -16.38
CA ASN A 198 -1.70 25.52 -16.79
C ASN A 198 -0.68 24.67 -16.01
N TYR A 199 -1.16 23.69 -15.21
CA TYR A 199 -0.26 22.83 -14.42
C TYR A 199 -0.65 21.35 -14.45
N ILE A 200 0.36 20.53 -14.23
CA ILE A 200 0.25 19.11 -13.89
C ILE A 200 0.71 18.87 -12.45
N ILE A 201 0.25 17.80 -11.82
CA ILE A 201 0.49 17.57 -10.39
C ILE A 201 1.04 16.17 -10.11
N TYR A 202 2.02 16.12 -9.21
CA TYR A 202 2.47 14.89 -8.54
C TYR A 202 2.25 15.03 -7.04
N ALA A 203 1.79 13.96 -6.39
CA ALA A 203 1.74 13.89 -4.92
C ALA A 203 2.30 12.55 -4.42
N GLY A 204 3.27 12.63 -3.50
CA GLY A 204 3.89 11.45 -2.91
C GLY A 204 5.33 11.69 -2.44
N ARG A 205 5.98 10.61 -2.02
CA ARG A 205 7.38 10.67 -1.57
C ARG A 205 8.33 11.03 -2.71
N ILE A 206 9.27 11.93 -2.45
CA ILE A 206 10.27 12.34 -3.44
C ILE A 206 11.50 11.43 -3.29
N GLU A 207 11.47 10.31 -4.03
CA GLU A 207 12.52 9.30 -4.05
C GLU A 207 12.99 9.02 -5.48
N LYS A 208 14.22 8.53 -5.64
CA LYS A 208 14.83 8.29 -6.96
C LYS A 208 13.99 7.37 -7.86
N TYR A 209 13.41 6.29 -7.30
CA TYR A 209 12.60 5.34 -8.07
C TYR A 209 11.27 5.91 -8.59
N LYS A 210 10.85 7.06 -8.04
CA LYS A 210 9.68 7.81 -8.52
C LYS A 210 9.92 8.52 -9.85
N ARG A 211 11.18 8.62 -10.29
CA ARG A 211 11.57 9.13 -11.61
C ARG A 211 11.02 10.54 -11.90
N LEU A 212 11.00 11.42 -10.90
CA LEU A 212 10.39 12.74 -11.03
C LEU A 212 11.13 13.68 -11.97
N GLU A 213 12.38 13.38 -12.35
CA GLU A 213 13.07 14.05 -13.46
C GLU A 213 12.28 13.90 -14.77
N LEU A 214 11.71 12.71 -15.01
CA LEU A 214 10.87 12.50 -16.19
C LEU A 214 9.56 13.31 -16.11
N ALA A 215 9.03 13.53 -14.89
CA ALA A 215 7.88 14.44 -14.73
C ALA A 215 8.24 15.89 -15.08
N VAL A 216 9.46 16.34 -14.72
CA VAL A 216 9.97 17.68 -15.11
C VAL A 216 10.12 17.79 -16.62
N ASP A 217 10.69 16.77 -17.28
CA ASP A 217 10.85 16.75 -18.74
C ASP A 217 9.49 16.85 -19.45
N VAL A 218 8.52 16.02 -19.04
CA VAL A 218 7.16 16.03 -19.60
C VAL A 218 6.45 17.38 -19.37
N ALA A 219 6.58 17.97 -18.18
CA ALA A 219 6.00 19.27 -17.89
C ALA A 219 6.55 20.36 -18.81
N LYS A 220 7.87 20.33 -19.06
CA LYS A 220 8.54 21.25 -20.02
C LYS A 220 8.04 21.05 -21.44
N GLU A 221 7.99 19.80 -21.93
CA GLU A 221 7.51 19.47 -23.27
C GLU A 221 6.06 19.92 -23.49
N LEU A 222 5.21 19.80 -22.47
CA LEU A 222 3.83 20.24 -22.51
C LEU A 222 3.65 21.75 -22.25
N ASN A 223 4.71 22.47 -21.92
CA ASN A 223 4.69 23.87 -21.50
C ASN A 223 3.70 24.13 -20.33
N LEU A 224 3.67 23.21 -19.36
CA LEU A 224 2.80 23.28 -18.18
C LEU A 224 3.65 23.35 -16.91
N LYS A 225 3.20 24.11 -15.89
CA LYS A 225 3.84 24.05 -14.56
C LYS A 225 3.73 22.66 -13.97
N LEU A 226 4.74 22.23 -13.21
CA LEU A 226 4.71 21.01 -12.43
C LEU A 226 4.60 21.34 -10.95
N LEU A 227 3.51 20.96 -10.30
CA LEU A 227 3.37 21.01 -8.85
C LEU A 227 3.79 19.66 -8.26
N ILE A 228 4.75 19.67 -7.35
CA ILE A 228 5.23 18.47 -6.63
C ILE A 228 4.88 18.61 -5.16
N LEU A 229 3.89 17.84 -4.70
CA LEU A 229 3.46 17.78 -3.31
C LEU A 229 4.15 16.63 -2.59
N GLY A 230 5.03 16.92 -1.64
CA GLY A 230 5.65 15.87 -0.84
C GLY A 230 7.02 16.17 -0.31
N LYS A 231 7.56 15.15 0.39
CA LYS A 231 8.89 15.15 1.01
C LYS A 231 9.67 13.91 0.58
N GLY A 232 10.97 13.96 0.72
CA GLY A 232 11.81 12.78 0.51
C GLY A 232 13.28 13.10 0.29
N PRO A 233 14.15 12.11 0.45
CA PRO A 233 15.61 12.31 0.43
C PRO A 233 16.15 12.73 -0.94
N TYR A 234 15.34 12.62 -1.99
CA TYR A 234 15.74 12.99 -3.35
C TYR A 234 15.38 14.45 -3.71
N LYS A 235 14.70 15.20 -2.82
CA LYS A 235 14.19 16.55 -3.09
C LYS A 235 15.25 17.51 -3.58
N GLU A 236 16.40 17.61 -2.87
CA GLU A 236 17.48 18.53 -3.25
C GLU A 236 18.05 18.25 -4.65
N LYS A 237 18.23 16.96 -5.00
CA LYS A 237 18.74 16.60 -6.34
C LYS A 237 17.72 16.96 -7.42
N LEU A 238 16.44 16.73 -7.14
CA LEU A 238 15.35 17.06 -8.06
C LEU A 238 15.23 18.58 -8.26
N VAL A 239 15.36 19.37 -7.19
CA VAL A 239 15.36 20.84 -7.27
C VAL A 239 16.50 21.34 -8.18
N ARG A 240 17.73 20.82 -8.01
CA ARG A 240 18.85 21.16 -8.89
C ARG A 240 18.59 20.77 -10.36
N TYR A 241 18.02 19.60 -10.59
CA TYR A 241 17.65 19.17 -11.93
C TYR A 241 16.60 20.10 -12.55
N ALA A 242 15.52 20.37 -11.83
CA ALA A 242 14.43 21.24 -12.27
C ALA A 242 14.89 22.66 -12.60
N SER A 243 15.74 23.24 -11.76
CA SER A 243 16.31 24.59 -11.98
C SER A 243 17.16 24.68 -13.24
N LYS A 244 17.85 23.58 -13.62
CA LYS A 244 18.67 23.50 -14.83
C LYS A 244 17.82 23.26 -16.10
N VAL A 245 16.81 22.39 -16.01
CA VAL A 245 16.05 21.89 -17.18
C VAL A 245 14.83 22.73 -17.47
N TYR A 246 14.09 23.14 -16.43
CA TYR A 246 12.83 23.88 -16.54
C TYR A 246 12.71 24.96 -15.48
N ARG A 247 13.57 25.98 -15.57
CA ARG A 247 13.66 27.09 -14.60
C ARG A 247 12.31 27.81 -14.48
N GLY A 248 11.80 27.91 -13.26
CA GLY A 248 10.52 28.55 -12.95
C GLY A 248 9.26 27.73 -13.29
N GLY A 249 9.43 26.56 -13.95
CA GLY A 249 8.31 25.70 -14.32
C GLY A 249 7.93 24.65 -13.29
N VAL A 250 8.71 24.51 -12.19
CA VAL A 250 8.44 23.50 -11.15
C VAL A 250 8.30 24.16 -9.79
N GLU A 251 7.23 23.82 -9.09
CA GLU A 251 6.92 24.28 -7.74
C GLU A 251 6.86 23.09 -6.77
N PHE A 252 7.61 23.22 -5.65
CA PHE A 252 7.66 22.19 -4.60
C PHE A 252 6.83 22.64 -3.41
N LEU A 253 5.78 21.89 -3.13
CA LEU A 253 4.88 22.14 -2.00
C LEU A 253 5.08 21.07 -0.92
N GLU A 254 4.98 21.49 0.34
CA GLU A 254 4.88 20.56 1.45
C GLU A 254 3.58 19.74 1.36
N PRO A 255 3.49 18.58 2.04
CA PRO A 255 2.24 17.83 2.12
C PRO A 255 1.08 18.73 2.55
N GLN A 256 -0.01 18.67 1.82
CA GLN A 256 -1.18 19.54 2.02
C GLN A 256 -2.26 18.81 2.83
N PRO A 257 -3.13 19.53 3.55
CA PRO A 257 -4.34 18.96 4.12
C PRO A 257 -5.19 18.26 3.04
N ARG A 258 -5.90 17.20 3.43
CA ARG A 258 -6.64 16.32 2.51
C ARG A 258 -7.53 17.07 1.52
N GLN A 259 -8.32 18.01 2.02
CA GLN A 259 -9.21 18.81 1.19
C GLN A 259 -8.43 19.61 0.12
N LYS A 260 -7.38 20.32 0.54
CA LYS A 260 -6.54 21.13 -0.35
C LYS A 260 -5.83 20.27 -1.41
N TYR A 261 -5.35 19.10 -1.01
CA TYR A 261 -4.77 18.15 -1.93
C TYR A 261 -5.76 17.73 -3.03
N LEU A 262 -7.00 17.33 -2.67
CA LEU A 262 -8.03 16.92 -3.63
C LEU A 262 -8.47 18.07 -4.54
N GLU A 263 -8.56 19.30 -4.02
CA GLU A 263 -8.79 20.51 -4.83
C GLU A 263 -7.70 20.71 -5.89
N LEU A 264 -6.43 20.61 -5.49
CA LEU A 264 -5.31 20.76 -6.41
C LEU A 264 -5.32 19.65 -7.49
N VAL A 265 -5.63 18.40 -7.11
CA VAL A 265 -5.75 17.30 -8.06
C VAL A 265 -6.90 17.52 -9.03
N SER A 266 -8.08 17.94 -8.55
CA SER A 266 -9.27 18.16 -9.40
C SER A 266 -9.10 19.31 -10.41
N ARG A 267 -8.24 20.27 -10.11
CA ARG A 267 -7.94 21.43 -10.98
C ARG A 267 -6.70 21.24 -11.84
N ALA A 268 -5.95 20.16 -11.68
CA ALA A 268 -4.79 19.88 -12.52
C ALA A 268 -5.19 19.46 -13.93
N ARG A 269 -4.41 19.82 -14.94
CA ARG A 269 -4.62 19.35 -16.30
C ARG A 269 -4.39 17.85 -16.43
N TYR A 270 -3.34 17.36 -15.74
CA TYR A 270 -3.02 15.94 -15.58
C TYR A 270 -2.46 15.68 -14.20
N ALA A 271 -2.74 14.53 -13.63
CA ALA A 271 -1.91 13.92 -12.62
C ALA A 271 -0.71 13.25 -13.29
N ILE A 272 0.49 13.31 -12.71
CA ILE A 272 1.67 12.65 -13.28
C ILE A 272 2.35 11.72 -12.27
N ASN A 273 2.53 10.44 -12.62
CA ASN A 273 3.27 9.48 -11.80
C ASN A 273 4.13 8.56 -12.68
N PRO A 274 5.38 8.93 -12.96
CA PRO A 274 6.28 8.15 -13.79
C PRO A 274 6.99 7.00 -13.04
N SER A 275 6.56 6.68 -11.82
CA SER A 275 7.18 5.71 -10.92
C SER A 275 7.30 4.32 -11.56
N LYS A 276 8.36 3.59 -11.16
CA LYS A 276 8.48 2.13 -11.37
C LYS A 276 8.36 1.42 -10.03
N HIS A 277 7.94 0.15 -10.07
CA HIS A 277 7.85 -0.70 -8.88
C HIS A 277 6.80 -0.23 -7.85
N GLU A 278 5.64 0.17 -8.34
CA GLU A 278 4.46 0.37 -7.51
C GLU A 278 3.66 -0.93 -7.41
N ALA A 279 3.20 -1.30 -6.22
CA ALA A 279 2.22 -2.38 -6.07
C ALA A 279 0.81 -1.89 -6.47
N PHE A 280 0.48 -0.65 -6.04
CA PHE A 280 -0.73 0.10 -6.41
C PHE A 280 -0.45 1.59 -6.18
N SER A 281 -0.95 2.45 -7.02
CA SER A 281 -0.74 3.90 -6.87
C SER A 281 -2.03 4.58 -6.38
N ILE A 282 -2.14 4.82 -5.07
CA ILE A 282 -3.29 5.51 -4.46
C ILE A 282 -3.49 6.89 -5.08
N PHE A 283 -2.42 7.70 -5.20
CA PHE A 283 -2.49 9.03 -5.82
C PHE A 283 -3.10 8.99 -7.22
N THR A 284 -2.66 8.05 -8.06
CA THR A 284 -3.18 7.90 -9.43
C THR A 284 -4.64 7.43 -9.41
N ALA A 285 -4.98 6.48 -8.53
CA ALA A 285 -6.34 5.99 -8.37
C ALA A 285 -7.30 7.12 -7.95
N GLU A 286 -6.90 7.96 -6.99
CA GLU A 286 -7.69 9.12 -6.56
C GLU A 286 -7.86 10.15 -7.69
N ALA A 287 -6.80 10.46 -8.43
CA ALA A 287 -6.90 11.37 -9.58
C ALA A 287 -7.90 10.86 -10.63
N LEU A 288 -7.81 9.58 -11.00
CA LEU A 288 -8.73 8.96 -11.96
C LEU A 288 -10.17 8.86 -11.44
N ALA A 289 -10.37 8.63 -10.13
CA ALA A 289 -11.68 8.65 -9.49
C ALA A 289 -12.33 10.03 -9.51
N ILE A 290 -11.55 11.11 -9.38
CA ILE A 290 -11.99 12.52 -9.57
C ILE A 290 -12.33 12.78 -11.04
N GLY A 291 -11.78 12.01 -11.98
CA GLY A 291 -11.86 12.23 -13.43
C GLY A 291 -10.65 13.00 -13.99
N THR A 292 -9.64 13.31 -13.17
CA THR A 292 -8.40 13.95 -13.62
C THR A 292 -7.58 12.95 -14.44
N PRO A 293 -7.30 13.23 -15.75
CA PRO A 293 -6.48 12.34 -16.55
C PRO A 293 -5.07 12.20 -15.98
N ALA A 294 -4.47 11.04 -16.14
CA ALA A 294 -3.16 10.73 -15.55
C ALA A 294 -2.11 10.36 -16.62
N ILE A 295 -0.92 10.96 -16.50
CA ILE A 295 0.29 10.57 -17.24
C ILE A 295 1.09 9.65 -16.30
N ILE A 296 1.16 8.36 -16.64
CA ILE A 296 1.71 7.34 -15.72
C ILE A 296 2.60 6.35 -16.47
N SER A 297 3.40 5.58 -15.74
CA SER A 297 4.12 4.46 -16.35
C SER A 297 3.15 3.35 -16.78
N ARG A 298 3.54 2.57 -17.80
CA ARG A 298 2.76 1.38 -18.23
C ARG A 298 2.49 0.44 -17.07
N GLU A 299 3.46 0.26 -16.17
CA GLU A 299 3.36 -0.56 -14.98
C GLU A 299 2.19 -0.12 -14.07
N ILE A 300 2.01 1.19 -13.84
CA ILE A 300 0.89 1.70 -13.05
C ILE A 300 -0.43 1.51 -13.80
N ALA A 301 -0.45 1.70 -15.12
CA ALA A 301 -1.65 1.48 -15.91
C ALA A 301 -2.12 0.01 -15.85
N GLU A 302 -1.19 -0.94 -15.91
CA GLU A 302 -1.45 -2.38 -15.72
C GLU A 302 -1.99 -2.68 -14.32
N ASN A 303 -1.39 -2.11 -13.27
CA ASN A 303 -1.84 -2.27 -11.89
C ASN A 303 -3.28 -1.76 -11.67
N LEU A 304 -3.68 -0.73 -12.40
CA LEU A 304 -5.02 -0.12 -12.34
C LEU A 304 -5.99 -0.70 -13.37
N GLU A 305 -5.57 -1.70 -14.17
CA GLU A 305 -6.35 -2.28 -15.27
C GLU A 305 -6.91 -1.21 -16.24
N ALA A 306 -6.14 -0.15 -16.46
CA ALA A 306 -6.54 1.02 -17.19
C ALA A 306 -6.27 0.91 -18.69
N ARG A 307 -7.19 1.40 -19.52
CA ARG A 307 -6.94 1.61 -20.94
C ARG A 307 -6.01 2.81 -21.11
N ALA A 308 -4.89 2.60 -21.78
CA ALA A 308 -3.80 3.56 -21.87
C ALA A 308 -3.44 3.89 -23.32
N LYS A 309 -3.19 5.19 -23.58
CA LYS A 309 -2.68 5.68 -24.87
C LYS A 309 -1.19 5.99 -24.72
N PRO A 310 -0.28 5.49 -25.58
CA PRO A 310 1.13 5.84 -25.52
C PRO A 310 1.36 7.35 -25.58
N LEU A 311 2.34 7.85 -24.82
CA LEU A 311 2.74 9.25 -24.84
C LEU A 311 4.22 9.40 -25.22
N VAL A 312 5.13 9.16 -24.28
CA VAL A 312 6.57 9.30 -24.48
C VAL A 312 7.33 8.30 -23.62
N LYS A 313 8.37 7.68 -24.15
CA LYS A 313 9.15 6.62 -23.48
C LYS A 313 8.22 5.48 -23.01
N ASP A 314 8.22 5.19 -21.72
CA ASP A 314 7.34 4.19 -21.09
C ASP A 314 6.12 4.82 -20.39
N LEU A 315 5.83 6.10 -20.67
CA LEU A 315 4.66 6.79 -20.14
C LEU A 315 3.46 6.68 -21.09
N VAL A 316 2.30 6.63 -20.47
CA VAL A 316 1.01 6.55 -21.14
C VAL A 316 0.03 7.54 -20.51
N VAL A 317 -0.97 7.96 -21.28
CA VAL A 317 -2.10 8.74 -20.79
C VAL A 317 -3.26 7.81 -20.49
N VAL A 318 -3.83 7.95 -19.31
CA VAL A 318 -5.02 7.24 -18.86
C VAL A 318 -6.09 8.26 -18.48
N GLU A 319 -7.29 8.11 -19.02
CA GLU A 319 -8.43 8.97 -18.74
C GLU A 319 -9.40 8.32 -17.74
N LYS A 320 -9.47 6.98 -17.72
CA LYS A 320 -10.39 6.21 -16.88
C LYS A 320 -9.76 4.89 -16.44
N ALA A 321 -10.08 4.44 -15.24
CA ALA A 321 -9.77 3.12 -14.72
C ALA A 321 -10.93 2.62 -13.83
N PRO A 322 -11.08 1.30 -13.60
CA PRO A 322 -12.14 0.74 -12.78
C PRO A 322 -11.81 0.91 -11.28
N ILE A 323 -11.78 2.14 -10.80
CA ILE A 323 -11.48 2.46 -9.42
C ILE A 323 -12.74 2.27 -8.55
N LYS A 324 -12.59 1.50 -7.48
CA LYS A 324 -13.63 1.28 -6.46
C LYS A 324 -13.32 2.06 -5.19
N THR A 325 -14.34 2.34 -4.40
CA THR A 325 -14.19 2.88 -3.05
C THR A 325 -13.82 1.78 -2.05
N TRP A 326 -13.32 2.16 -0.89
CA TRP A 326 -13.05 1.21 0.18
C TRP A 326 -14.31 0.53 0.69
N SER A 327 -15.46 1.21 0.72
CA SER A 327 -16.74 0.61 1.14
C SER A 327 -17.21 -0.48 0.15
N GLU A 328 -17.03 -0.25 -1.16
CA GLU A 328 -17.38 -1.25 -2.19
C GLU A 328 -16.54 -2.54 -2.10
N ILE A 329 -15.28 -2.42 -1.66
CA ILE A 329 -14.39 -3.59 -1.57
C ILE A 329 -14.36 -4.24 -0.18
N LEU A 330 -14.86 -3.58 0.86
CA LEU A 330 -14.79 -4.09 2.23
C LEU A 330 -15.48 -5.44 2.40
N LEU A 331 -16.64 -5.63 1.76
CA LEU A 331 -17.35 -6.88 1.81
C LEU A 331 -16.52 -8.02 1.21
N THR A 332 -15.85 -7.76 0.08
CA THR A 332 -14.93 -8.71 -0.56
C THR A 332 -13.77 -9.08 0.38
N TYR A 333 -13.23 -8.12 1.16
CA TYR A 333 -12.24 -8.42 2.19
C TYR A 333 -12.76 -9.44 3.21
N VAL A 334 -13.97 -9.21 3.72
CA VAL A 334 -14.56 -10.10 4.71
C VAL A 334 -14.85 -11.48 4.11
N GLU A 335 -15.42 -11.52 2.92
CA GLU A 335 -15.86 -12.78 2.29
C GLU A 335 -14.71 -13.62 1.76
N GLU A 336 -13.75 -13.02 1.07
CA GLU A 336 -12.67 -13.76 0.41
C GLU A 336 -11.43 -13.95 1.30
N LEU A 337 -11.13 -12.98 2.18
CA LEU A 337 -9.92 -13.04 2.99
C LEU A 337 -10.18 -13.56 4.40
N TYR A 338 -11.30 -13.17 5.04
CA TYR A 338 -11.50 -13.40 6.48
C TYR A 338 -12.45 -14.56 6.79
N LYS A 339 -13.43 -14.86 5.96
CA LYS A 339 -14.27 -16.04 6.17
C LYS A 339 -13.51 -17.34 5.91
N VAL A 340 -13.62 -18.27 6.83
CA VAL A 340 -13.21 -19.65 6.59
C VAL A 340 -14.22 -20.25 5.64
N LYS A 341 -13.80 -20.69 4.44
CA LYS A 341 -14.66 -21.53 3.59
C LYS A 341 -14.93 -22.81 4.38
N GLU A 342 -16.18 -23.04 4.81
CA GLU A 342 -16.57 -24.31 5.37
C GLU A 342 -16.19 -25.40 4.37
N LYS A 343 -15.38 -26.37 4.79
CA LYS A 343 -15.13 -27.56 3.99
C LYS A 343 -16.49 -28.19 3.75
N ALA A 344 -16.92 -28.28 2.49
CA ALA A 344 -18.10 -29.04 2.13
C ALA A 344 -17.94 -30.43 2.75
N VAL A 345 -18.75 -30.71 3.76
CA VAL A 345 -18.84 -32.03 4.36
C VAL A 345 -19.44 -32.89 3.28
N ASN A 346 -18.62 -33.67 2.58
CA ASN A 346 -19.07 -34.73 1.71
C ASN A 346 -19.87 -35.71 2.57
N SER A 347 -21.17 -35.54 2.63
CA SER A 347 -22.10 -36.55 3.08
C SER A 347 -22.08 -37.64 2.03
N LYS A 348 -21.10 -38.54 2.10
CA LYS A 348 -21.29 -39.90 1.59
C LYS A 348 -22.34 -40.56 2.51
N SER A 349 -23.58 -40.46 2.15
CA SER A 349 -24.59 -41.33 2.68
C SER A 349 -24.21 -42.75 2.28
N ASP A 350 -23.80 -43.55 3.25
CA ASP A 350 -23.80 -44.99 3.14
C ASP A 350 -25.18 -45.47 2.75
N GLY A 351 -25.36 -45.80 1.50
CA GLY A 351 -26.47 -46.63 0.99
C GLY A 351 -26.06 -48.09 1.06
N LYS A 352 -26.17 -48.68 2.25
CA LYS A 352 -26.37 -50.12 2.34
C LYS A 352 -27.82 -50.43 1.99
N ARG A 353 -28.01 -51.11 0.89
CA ARG A 353 -28.90 -52.28 0.76
C ARG A 353 -28.58 -53.04 -0.51
#